data_c57361c4c76b048a3a55e56f1c889192
#
_entry.id   c57361c4c76b048a3a55e56f1c889192
#
_cell.length_a   1.000
_cell.length_b   1.000
_cell.length_c   1.000
_cell.angle_alpha   90.00
_cell.angle_beta   90.00
_cell.angle_gamma   90.00
#
_symmetry.space_group_name_H-M   'P 1'
#
loop_
_entity.id
_entity.type
_entity.pdbx_description
1 polymer ?
#
loop_
_entity_poly.entity_id
_entity_poly.type
_entity_poly.pdbx_seq_one_letter_code
_entity_poly.pdbx_strand_id
1 'polypeptide(L)'
;MSDPIVSFDEAAMRGELKELVRQTVEDTLNALLEEEADDLIGADRYERTADREAYRAGHYERGLTTTSGQVILKMPKLKGMRFATAIIERYKRRETSVEEAMIEMYLAGVSTRRIEDVSEILWGASVSAATVSNLNDKAFEAVEEWRSRPLTRPYPYVFVDGIYLKRSWGGAFENVAVMVAIGVNDDGCREVIGAAEGLAESAECWREFLSWLKGRGLSGVRMFTGDKAAAMTGAIAEAFPDAAYQRCTVHFYRNVLSKVPKSKRGQAAAMLKAIHSQESLEASMERAAGVAEKLEGMKLQAAAKCVRDGVAETLTYTRFPMRHWRRIRTNNAIERLNREIRRRTRVVGTFPDGRSALMLVAARLKYVADSEWGSRRYLDVSLLDE
;
A
#
# COMPACT_ATOMS: atom_id res chain seq x y z
N MET A 1 -19.80 -25.14 -49.08
CA MET A 1 -18.98 -24.50 -48.04
C MET A 1 -17.61 -25.10 -48.17
N SER A 2 -16.66 -24.35 -48.69
CA SER A 2 -15.26 -24.85 -48.80
C SER A 2 -14.60 -24.60 -47.44
N ASP A 3 -14.09 -25.68 -46.84
CA ASP A 3 -13.26 -25.61 -45.64
C ASP A 3 -12.06 -24.71 -45.91
N PRO A 4 -11.65 -23.90 -44.90
CA PRO A 4 -10.44 -23.11 -45.02
C PRO A 4 -9.22 -24.03 -45.16
N ILE A 5 -8.47 -23.85 -46.25
CA ILE A 5 -7.34 -24.69 -46.66
C ILE A 5 -6.12 -24.58 -45.68
N VAL A 6 -6.16 -23.63 -44.78
CA VAL A 6 -5.10 -23.43 -43.74
C VAL A 6 -5.76 -23.19 -42.39
N SER A 7 -5.64 -24.14 -41.50
CA SER A 7 -5.93 -23.95 -40.07
C SER A 7 -4.72 -23.28 -39.42
N PHE A 8 -4.87 -22.02 -39.05
CA PHE A 8 -3.85 -21.25 -38.36
C PHE A 8 -3.84 -21.62 -36.88
N ASP A 9 -2.82 -22.32 -36.41
CA ASP A 9 -2.64 -22.60 -35.00
C ASP A 9 -1.89 -21.43 -34.33
N GLU A 10 -2.65 -20.49 -33.78
CA GLU A 10 -2.13 -19.30 -33.09
C GLU A 10 -1.28 -19.67 -31.87
N ALA A 11 -1.60 -20.76 -31.17
CA ALA A 11 -0.87 -21.18 -29.97
C ALA A 11 0.50 -21.76 -30.33
N ALA A 12 0.57 -22.58 -31.37
CA ALA A 12 1.82 -23.11 -31.90
C ALA A 12 2.75 -22.00 -32.39
N MET A 13 2.23 -21.04 -33.16
CA MET A 13 3.00 -19.91 -33.66
C MET A 13 3.50 -18.97 -32.58
N ARG A 14 2.71 -18.72 -31.53
CA ARG A 14 3.16 -17.95 -30.36
C ARG A 14 4.29 -18.69 -29.62
N GLY A 15 4.21 -20.02 -29.52
CA GLY A 15 5.26 -20.85 -28.93
C GLY A 15 6.58 -20.75 -29.71
N GLU A 16 6.52 -20.93 -31.05
CA GLU A 16 7.69 -20.82 -31.92
C GLU A 16 8.32 -19.41 -31.89
N LEU A 17 7.48 -18.36 -31.92
CA LEU A 17 7.96 -16.99 -31.82
C LEU A 17 8.65 -16.71 -30.47
N LYS A 18 8.09 -17.19 -29.36
CA LYS A 18 8.69 -17.05 -28.03
C LYS A 18 10.05 -17.74 -27.97
N GLU A 19 10.15 -18.95 -28.52
CA GLU A 19 11.42 -19.70 -28.55
C GLU A 19 12.46 -19.02 -29.44
N LEU A 20 12.08 -18.50 -30.60
CA LEU A 20 12.96 -17.74 -31.48
C LEU A 20 13.52 -16.48 -30.78
N VAL A 21 12.67 -15.73 -30.09
CA VAL A 21 13.10 -14.55 -29.33
C VAL A 21 14.05 -14.96 -28.21
N ARG A 22 13.72 -16.01 -27.43
CA ARG A 22 14.60 -16.52 -26.37
C ARG A 22 15.99 -16.90 -26.91
N GLN A 23 16.02 -17.65 -28.01
CA GLN A 23 17.26 -18.09 -28.66
C GLN A 23 18.06 -16.88 -29.16
N THR A 24 17.41 -15.91 -29.80
CA THR A 24 18.07 -14.69 -30.28
C THR A 24 18.72 -13.91 -29.13
N VAL A 25 18.03 -13.80 -27.98
CA VAL A 25 18.58 -13.13 -26.79
C VAL A 25 19.77 -13.92 -26.24
N GLU A 26 19.68 -15.25 -26.16
CA GLU A 26 20.76 -16.13 -25.71
C GLU A 26 22.00 -16.00 -26.59
N ASP A 27 21.82 -16.08 -27.90
CA ASP A 27 22.92 -15.98 -28.87
C ASP A 27 23.57 -14.61 -28.85
N THR A 28 22.77 -13.54 -28.76
CA THR A 28 23.27 -12.16 -28.69
C THR A 28 24.09 -11.94 -27.43
N LEU A 29 23.59 -12.33 -26.26
CA LEU A 29 24.32 -12.19 -25.00
C LEU A 29 25.61 -12.99 -24.99
N ASN A 30 25.61 -14.21 -25.53
CA ASN A 30 26.81 -15.05 -25.64
C ASN A 30 27.83 -14.44 -26.62
N ALA A 31 27.39 -13.83 -27.72
CA ALA A 31 28.28 -13.13 -28.64
C ALA A 31 28.96 -11.91 -28.01
N LEU A 32 28.19 -11.09 -27.28
CA LEU A 32 28.70 -9.94 -26.56
C LEU A 32 29.70 -10.32 -25.45
N LEU A 33 29.46 -11.43 -24.74
CA LEU A 33 30.40 -11.95 -23.72
C LEU A 33 31.71 -12.41 -24.33
N GLU A 34 31.68 -13.00 -25.54
CA GLU A 34 32.87 -13.39 -26.28
C GLU A 34 33.65 -12.17 -26.76
N GLU A 35 32.96 -11.15 -27.32
CA GLU A 35 33.58 -9.91 -27.76
C GLU A 35 34.27 -9.18 -26.59
N GLU A 36 33.59 -9.06 -25.43
CA GLU A 36 34.18 -8.48 -24.23
C GLU A 36 35.41 -9.28 -23.73
N ALA A 37 35.39 -10.60 -23.90
CA ALA A 37 36.54 -11.44 -23.54
C ALA A 37 37.72 -11.24 -24.53
N ASP A 38 37.47 -11.06 -25.83
CA ASP A 38 38.49 -10.75 -26.81
C ASP A 38 39.15 -9.39 -26.55
N ASP A 39 38.35 -8.37 -26.24
CA ASP A 39 38.84 -7.03 -25.85
C ASP A 39 39.74 -7.10 -24.61
N LEU A 40 39.33 -7.87 -23.57
CA LEU A 40 40.13 -8.03 -22.36
C LEU A 40 41.42 -8.84 -22.56
N ILE A 41 41.46 -9.73 -23.54
CA ILE A 41 42.65 -10.54 -23.86
C ILE A 41 43.62 -9.73 -24.70
N GLY A 42 43.19 -8.71 -25.46
CA GLY A 42 43.97 -7.93 -26.41
C GLY A 42 44.37 -8.70 -27.65
N ALA A 43 43.64 -9.80 -27.97
CA ALA A 43 43.90 -10.63 -29.16
C ALA A 43 42.72 -11.53 -29.49
N ASP A 44 42.45 -11.70 -30.77
CA ASP A 44 41.43 -12.61 -31.29
C ASP A 44 41.72 -14.11 -31.02
N ARG A 45 40.73 -14.93 -31.25
CA ARG A 45 40.85 -16.37 -31.08
C ARG A 45 41.90 -16.93 -32.04
N TYR A 46 42.92 -17.62 -31.49
CA TYR A 46 44.10 -18.16 -32.20
C TYR A 46 45.11 -17.15 -32.71
N GLU A 47 44.92 -15.87 -32.54
CA GLU A 47 45.87 -14.82 -32.87
C GLU A 47 47.09 -14.84 -31.92
N ARG A 48 48.29 -14.62 -32.44
CA ARG A 48 49.54 -14.55 -31.66
C ARG A 48 50.09 -13.09 -31.75
N THR A 49 49.80 -12.30 -30.72
CA THR A 49 50.26 -10.90 -30.58
C THR A 49 51.11 -10.73 -29.33
N ALA A 50 51.97 -9.71 -29.33
CA ALA A 50 52.73 -9.33 -28.12
C ALA A 50 51.85 -8.69 -27.02
N ASP A 51 50.68 -8.17 -27.40
CA ASP A 51 49.73 -7.43 -26.54
C ASP A 51 48.75 -8.36 -25.81
N ARG A 52 48.88 -9.66 -25.98
CA ARG A 52 48.00 -10.65 -25.32
C ARG A 52 48.25 -10.72 -23.82
N GLU A 53 47.26 -10.29 -23.03
CA GLU A 53 47.33 -10.23 -21.56
C GLU A 53 46.87 -11.55 -20.88
N ALA A 54 46.01 -12.36 -21.52
CA ALA A 54 45.47 -13.58 -20.97
C ALA A 54 45.22 -14.67 -22.02
N TYR A 55 44.91 -15.88 -21.54
CA TYR A 55 44.58 -17.04 -22.40
C TYR A 55 43.19 -17.56 -22.09
N ARG A 56 42.43 -17.97 -23.12
CA ARG A 56 41.13 -18.62 -22.97
C ARG A 56 41.30 -20.00 -22.30
N ALA A 57 40.47 -20.28 -21.32
CA ALA A 57 40.49 -21.55 -20.56
C ALA A 57 39.10 -22.25 -20.58
N GLY A 58 38.34 -22.04 -21.66
CA GLY A 58 36.99 -22.57 -21.82
C GLY A 58 35.92 -21.68 -21.25
N HIS A 59 34.75 -22.25 -20.98
CA HIS A 59 33.56 -21.55 -20.45
C HIS A 59 32.99 -22.31 -19.27
N TYR A 60 32.12 -21.63 -18.52
CA TYR A 60 31.16 -22.27 -17.63
C TYR A 60 29.76 -21.75 -17.91
N GLU A 61 28.77 -22.59 -17.72
CA GLU A 61 27.39 -22.25 -17.96
C GLU A 61 26.80 -21.52 -16.74
N ARG A 62 25.99 -20.51 -17.01
CA ARG A 62 25.25 -19.74 -16.02
C ARG A 62 23.87 -19.45 -16.55
N GLY A 63 22.81 -19.88 -15.82
CA GLY A 63 21.44 -19.52 -16.15
C GLY A 63 21.14 -18.05 -15.80
N LEU A 64 20.44 -17.37 -16.72
CA LEU A 64 19.85 -16.04 -16.53
C LEU A 64 18.38 -16.10 -16.94
N THR A 65 17.48 -15.69 -16.04
CA THR A 65 16.05 -15.54 -16.35
C THR A 65 15.82 -14.13 -16.91
N THR A 66 15.35 -14.06 -18.14
CA THR A 66 15.02 -12.84 -18.86
C THR A 66 13.51 -12.72 -19.07
N THR A 67 13.03 -11.59 -19.54
CA THR A 67 11.63 -11.40 -19.96
C THR A 67 11.21 -12.34 -21.09
N SER A 68 12.17 -12.80 -21.90
CA SER A 68 11.95 -13.77 -22.99
C SER A 68 12.00 -15.25 -22.55
N GLY A 69 12.40 -15.52 -21.31
CA GLY A 69 12.56 -16.85 -20.76
C GLY A 69 13.94 -17.10 -20.15
N GLN A 70 14.20 -18.35 -19.79
CA GLN A 70 15.50 -18.75 -19.26
C GLN A 70 16.51 -18.95 -20.39
N VAL A 71 17.65 -18.26 -20.29
CA VAL A 71 18.79 -18.37 -21.24
C VAL A 71 20.02 -18.91 -20.53
N ILE A 72 20.89 -19.58 -21.29
CA ILE A 72 22.15 -20.16 -20.80
C ILE A 72 23.31 -19.30 -21.31
N LEU A 73 24.00 -18.66 -20.39
CA LEU A 73 25.18 -17.83 -20.69
C LEU A 73 26.43 -18.69 -20.61
N LYS A 74 27.25 -18.65 -21.66
CA LYS A 74 28.55 -19.28 -21.73
C LYS A 74 29.61 -18.28 -21.25
N MET A 75 29.82 -18.24 -19.94
CA MET A 75 30.73 -17.30 -19.29
C MET A 75 32.18 -17.65 -19.59
N PRO A 76 32.99 -16.77 -20.24
CA PRO A 76 34.39 -17.05 -20.56
C PRO A 76 35.25 -17.26 -19.31
N LYS A 77 36.13 -18.26 -19.34
CA LYS A 77 37.20 -18.46 -18.36
C LYS A 77 38.53 -18.01 -18.96
N LEU A 78 39.22 -17.14 -18.26
CA LEU A 78 40.52 -16.62 -18.64
C LEU A 78 41.59 -17.11 -17.68
N LYS A 79 42.74 -17.51 -18.22
CA LYS A 79 43.95 -17.83 -17.45
C LYS A 79 44.90 -16.63 -17.50
N GLY A 80 45.31 -16.18 -16.32
CA GLY A 80 46.15 -14.99 -16.14
C GLY A 80 45.38 -13.76 -15.62
N MET A 81 44.08 -13.69 -15.91
CA MET A 81 43.22 -12.64 -15.39
C MET A 81 41.83 -13.17 -15.06
N ARG A 82 41.06 -12.35 -14.31
CA ARG A 82 39.68 -12.67 -13.98
C ARG A 82 38.74 -12.02 -14.98
N PHE A 83 37.87 -12.79 -15.61
CA PHE A 83 36.79 -12.25 -16.43
C PHE A 83 35.74 -11.57 -15.55
N ALA A 84 35.56 -10.27 -15.71
CA ALA A 84 34.53 -9.47 -15.06
C ALA A 84 33.80 -8.70 -16.17
N THR A 85 32.58 -9.12 -16.48
CA THR A 85 31.77 -8.52 -17.54
C THR A 85 31.04 -7.28 -17.05
N ALA A 86 30.93 -6.27 -17.91
CA ALA A 86 30.07 -5.10 -17.72
C ALA A 86 28.62 -5.35 -18.18
N ILE A 87 28.39 -6.38 -19.01
CA ILE A 87 27.08 -6.68 -19.62
C ILE A 87 26.10 -7.21 -18.56
N ILE A 88 26.59 -8.02 -17.61
CA ILE A 88 25.77 -8.65 -16.61
C ILE A 88 26.43 -8.51 -15.25
N GLU A 89 25.73 -7.89 -14.30
CA GLU A 89 26.20 -7.77 -12.92
C GLU A 89 26.59 -9.13 -12.32
N ARG A 90 27.65 -9.11 -11.56
CA ARG A 90 28.16 -10.29 -10.90
C ARG A 90 27.10 -10.91 -9.99
N TYR A 91 26.90 -12.21 -10.10
CA TYR A 91 25.91 -13.00 -9.34
C TYR A 91 24.44 -12.73 -9.69
N LYS A 92 24.12 -11.84 -10.62
CA LYS A 92 22.75 -11.63 -11.07
C LYS A 92 22.23 -12.85 -11.82
N ARG A 93 21.12 -13.40 -11.37
CA ARG A 93 20.49 -14.60 -11.95
C ARG A 93 19.22 -14.27 -12.72
N ARG A 94 18.77 -13.03 -12.66
CA ARG A 94 17.54 -12.53 -13.28
C ARG A 94 17.77 -11.15 -13.84
N GLU A 95 17.07 -10.86 -14.91
CA GLU A 95 16.97 -9.50 -15.45
C GLU A 95 16.24 -8.59 -14.45
N THR A 96 16.59 -7.30 -14.41
CA THR A 96 16.00 -6.33 -13.48
C THR A 96 14.49 -6.24 -13.64
N SER A 97 14.00 -6.20 -14.88
CA SER A 97 12.57 -6.17 -15.21
C SER A 97 11.78 -7.38 -14.68
N VAL A 98 12.40 -8.56 -14.61
CA VAL A 98 11.81 -9.77 -14.02
C VAL A 98 11.71 -9.62 -12.50
N GLU A 99 12.76 -9.10 -11.85
CA GLU A 99 12.75 -8.84 -10.41
C GLU A 99 11.69 -7.77 -10.03
N GLU A 100 11.64 -6.69 -10.79
CA GLU A 100 10.64 -5.62 -10.63
C GLU A 100 9.21 -6.15 -10.81
N ALA A 101 8.97 -6.99 -11.82
CA ALA A 101 7.66 -7.59 -12.02
C ALA A 101 7.23 -8.49 -10.84
N MET A 102 8.16 -9.25 -10.25
CA MET A 102 7.88 -10.06 -9.06
C MET A 102 7.54 -9.19 -7.84
N ILE A 103 8.30 -8.11 -7.64
CA ILE A 103 8.05 -7.13 -6.58
C ILE A 103 6.66 -6.51 -6.76
N GLU A 104 6.32 -6.05 -7.97
CA GLU A 104 5.02 -5.48 -8.27
C GLU A 104 3.87 -6.47 -8.05
N MET A 105 4.03 -7.73 -8.45
CA MET A 105 3.04 -8.77 -8.17
C MET A 105 2.82 -8.95 -6.67
N TYR A 106 3.89 -8.95 -5.86
CA TYR A 106 3.78 -9.05 -4.41
C TYR A 106 3.09 -7.82 -3.81
N LEU A 107 3.52 -6.61 -4.18
CA LEU A 107 2.92 -5.35 -3.74
C LEU A 107 1.45 -5.24 -4.18
N ALA A 108 1.10 -5.80 -5.34
CA ALA A 108 -0.29 -5.96 -5.78
C ALA A 108 -1.08 -6.99 -4.94
N GLY A 109 -0.43 -7.76 -4.06
CA GLY A 109 -1.04 -8.72 -3.13
C GLY A 109 -1.14 -10.14 -3.66
N VAL A 110 -0.30 -10.52 -4.63
CA VAL A 110 -0.12 -11.92 -5.04
C VAL A 110 0.74 -12.61 -3.98
N SER A 111 0.33 -13.80 -3.52
CA SER A 111 1.13 -14.56 -2.54
C SER A 111 2.45 -15.03 -3.15
N THR A 112 3.49 -15.19 -2.32
CA THR A 112 4.82 -15.66 -2.77
C THR A 112 4.76 -16.99 -3.53
N ARG A 113 3.91 -17.93 -3.07
CA ARG A 113 3.67 -19.22 -3.76
C ARG A 113 3.03 -19.00 -5.14
N ARG A 114 2.07 -18.09 -5.24
CA ARG A 114 1.43 -17.81 -6.53
C ARG A 114 2.35 -17.06 -7.48
N ILE A 115 3.31 -16.27 -6.97
CA ILE A 115 4.36 -15.65 -7.78
C ILE A 115 5.29 -16.73 -8.35
N GLU A 116 5.60 -17.79 -7.59
CA GLU A 116 6.36 -18.94 -8.06
C GLU A 116 5.67 -19.60 -9.27
N ASP A 117 4.37 -19.94 -9.15
CA ASP A 117 3.57 -20.49 -10.25
C ASP A 117 3.54 -19.58 -11.48
N VAL A 118 3.34 -18.28 -11.27
CA VAL A 118 3.28 -17.29 -12.36
C VAL A 118 4.63 -17.12 -13.02
N SER A 119 5.73 -17.15 -12.26
CA SER A 119 7.10 -17.08 -12.77
C SER A 119 7.41 -18.23 -13.73
N GLU A 120 6.99 -19.44 -13.37
CA GLU A 120 7.16 -20.62 -14.22
C GLU A 120 6.39 -20.49 -15.54
N ILE A 121 5.14 -20.02 -15.48
CA ILE A 121 4.31 -19.80 -16.67
C ILE A 121 4.88 -18.71 -17.59
N LEU A 122 5.30 -17.57 -17.01
CA LEU A 122 5.76 -16.43 -17.81
C LEU A 122 7.17 -16.60 -18.35
N TRP A 123 8.10 -17.08 -17.52
CA TRP A 123 9.54 -17.06 -17.81
C TRP A 123 10.19 -18.46 -17.87
N GLY A 124 9.40 -19.52 -17.63
CA GLY A 124 9.92 -20.91 -17.66
C GLY A 124 10.91 -21.20 -16.52
N ALA A 125 10.91 -20.38 -15.46
CA ALA A 125 11.79 -20.54 -14.32
C ALA A 125 11.01 -20.41 -13.03
N SER A 126 11.05 -21.45 -12.19
CA SER A 126 10.49 -21.39 -10.83
C SER A 126 11.38 -20.53 -9.94
N VAL A 127 10.76 -19.63 -9.18
CA VAL A 127 11.43 -18.74 -8.23
C VAL A 127 10.92 -19.06 -6.84
N SER A 128 11.80 -19.57 -5.97
CA SER A 128 11.40 -19.97 -4.62
C SER A 128 10.78 -18.81 -3.82
N ALA A 129 9.84 -19.13 -2.93
CA ALA A 129 9.22 -18.16 -2.03
C ALA A 129 10.25 -17.36 -1.21
N ALA A 130 11.38 -17.99 -0.82
CA ALA A 130 12.48 -17.31 -0.14
C ALA A 130 13.14 -16.24 -1.02
N THR A 131 13.29 -16.50 -2.31
CA THR A 131 13.82 -15.50 -3.25
C THR A 131 12.88 -14.30 -3.39
N VAL A 132 11.57 -14.56 -3.51
CA VAL A 132 10.56 -13.49 -3.56
C VAL A 132 10.59 -12.66 -2.26
N SER A 133 10.72 -13.30 -1.10
CA SER A 133 10.89 -12.59 0.18
C SER A 133 12.12 -11.68 0.19
N ASN A 134 13.29 -12.18 -0.26
CA ASN A 134 14.52 -11.38 -0.30
C ASN A 134 14.44 -10.19 -1.28
N LEU A 135 13.70 -10.34 -2.41
CA LEU A 135 13.43 -9.23 -3.33
C LEU A 135 12.50 -8.18 -2.68
N ASN A 136 11.54 -8.62 -1.88
CA ASN A 136 10.64 -7.72 -1.16
C ASN A 136 11.36 -6.91 -0.09
N ASP A 137 12.39 -7.45 0.57
CA ASP A 137 13.19 -6.70 1.55
C ASP A 137 13.84 -5.46 0.91
N LYS A 138 14.32 -5.56 -0.33
CA LYS A 138 14.83 -4.42 -1.10
C LYS A 138 13.73 -3.41 -1.44
N ALA A 139 12.54 -3.91 -1.82
CA ALA A 139 11.41 -3.02 -2.10
C ALA A 139 10.93 -2.28 -0.84
N PHE A 140 11.09 -2.89 0.33
CA PHE A 140 10.74 -2.29 1.61
C PHE A 140 11.61 -1.08 1.97
N GLU A 141 12.84 -1.00 1.50
CA GLU A 141 13.69 0.20 1.67
C GLU A 141 13.03 1.42 1.02
N ALA A 142 12.59 1.31 -0.24
CA ALA A 142 11.90 2.38 -0.95
C ALA A 142 10.52 2.72 -0.32
N VAL A 143 9.82 1.72 0.22
CA VAL A 143 8.56 1.93 0.96
C VAL A 143 8.81 2.65 2.27
N GLU A 144 9.89 2.31 2.99
CA GLU A 144 10.27 2.95 4.24
C GLU A 144 10.70 4.40 4.03
N GLU A 145 11.48 4.69 2.98
CA GLU A 145 11.86 6.04 2.58
C GLU A 145 10.60 6.88 2.29
N TRP A 146 9.67 6.35 1.50
CA TRP A 146 8.41 7.03 1.22
C TRP A 146 7.59 7.27 2.48
N ARG A 147 7.49 6.28 3.37
CA ARG A 147 6.74 6.35 4.63
C ARG A 147 7.31 7.39 5.58
N SER A 148 8.65 7.51 5.62
CA SER A 148 9.39 8.39 6.52
C SER A 148 9.69 9.77 5.95
N ARG A 149 9.25 10.05 4.72
CA ARG A 149 9.52 11.33 4.05
C ARG A 149 9.07 12.55 4.88
N PRO A 150 9.77 13.70 4.80
CA PRO A 150 9.32 14.94 5.41
C PRO A 150 7.94 15.37 4.91
N LEU A 151 7.12 15.94 5.79
CA LEU A 151 5.85 16.56 5.47
C LEU A 151 6.08 18.07 5.36
N THR A 152 6.17 18.58 4.13
CA THR A 152 6.61 19.96 3.84
C THR A 152 5.46 20.93 3.66
N ARG A 153 4.21 20.43 3.73
CA ARG A 153 2.99 21.21 3.48
C ARG A 153 2.08 21.22 4.70
N PRO A 154 1.24 22.24 4.88
CA PRO A 154 0.18 22.22 5.90
C PRO A 154 -0.95 21.26 5.52
N TYR A 155 -1.56 20.62 6.53
CA TYR A 155 -2.67 19.67 6.37
C TYR A 155 -3.83 20.09 7.27
N PRO A 156 -4.72 20.99 6.84
CA PRO A 156 -5.84 21.47 7.67
C PRO A 156 -6.78 20.38 8.15
N TYR A 157 -6.94 19.29 7.39
CA TYR A 157 -7.76 18.16 7.78
C TYR A 157 -6.94 16.87 7.78
N VAL A 158 -7.02 16.14 8.89
CA VAL A 158 -6.34 14.84 9.05
C VAL A 158 -7.36 13.78 9.46
N PHE A 159 -7.36 12.67 8.74
CA PHE A 159 -8.15 11.48 9.05
C PHE A 159 -7.24 10.42 9.65
N VAL A 160 -7.66 9.81 10.75
CA VAL A 160 -6.88 8.77 11.45
C VAL A 160 -7.74 7.54 11.73
N ASP A 161 -7.12 6.35 11.63
CA ASP A 161 -7.78 5.06 11.91
C ASP A 161 -6.74 3.98 12.22
N GLY A 162 -7.18 2.91 12.90
CA GLY A 162 -6.40 1.72 13.16
C GLY A 162 -6.89 0.53 12.33
N ILE A 163 -5.96 -0.24 11.79
CA ILE A 163 -6.23 -1.48 11.07
C ILE A 163 -5.65 -2.63 11.86
N TYR A 164 -6.48 -3.61 12.24
CA TYR A 164 -6.03 -4.82 12.90
C TYR A 164 -5.71 -5.91 11.88
N LEU A 165 -4.51 -6.45 11.97
CA LEU A 165 -4.00 -7.57 11.19
C LEU A 165 -3.59 -8.71 12.14
N LYS A 166 -3.52 -9.93 11.64
CA LYS A 166 -3.09 -11.09 12.41
C LYS A 166 -1.62 -11.38 12.15
N ARG A 167 -0.83 -11.55 13.22
CA ARG A 167 0.52 -12.10 13.15
C ARG A 167 0.60 -13.44 13.86
N SER A 168 1.56 -14.28 13.48
CA SER A 168 1.91 -15.50 14.17
C SER A 168 3.17 -15.26 15.00
N TRP A 169 3.10 -15.51 16.29
CA TRP A 169 4.22 -15.38 17.21
C TRP A 169 4.26 -16.56 18.17
N GLY A 170 5.38 -17.32 18.18
CA GLY A 170 5.53 -18.45 19.10
C GLY A 170 4.45 -19.53 19.03
N GLY A 171 3.79 -19.71 17.86
CA GLY A 171 2.68 -20.65 17.69
C GLY A 171 1.30 -20.09 18.07
N ALA A 172 1.21 -18.85 18.58
CA ALA A 172 -0.04 -18.15 18.86
C ALA A 172 -0.35 -17.08 17.80
N PHE A 173 -1.63 -16.74 17.65
CA PHE A 173 -2.06 -15.64 16.78
C PHE A 173 -2.32 -14.39 17.62
N GLU A 174 -1.66 -13.30 17.27
CA GLU A 174 -1.85 -12.01 17.89
C GLU A 174 -2.35 -10.98 16.88
N ASN A 175 -3.02 -9.93 17.37
CA ASN A 175 -3.39 -8.80 16.53
C ASN A 175 -2.26 -7.75 16.55
N VAL A 176 -1.89 -7.28 15.37
CA VAL A 176 -1.05 -6.10 15.17
C VAL A 176 -1.94 -4.97 14.70
N ALA A 177 -1.87 -3.82 15.34
CA ALA A 177 -2.51 -2.62 14.89
C ALA A 177 -1.57 -1.86 13.93
N VAL A 178 -2.07 -1.44 12.79
CA VAL A 178 -1.39 -0.49 11.91
C VAL A 178 -2.20 0.80 11.93
N MET A 179 -1.63 1.84 12.51
CA MET A 179 -2.21 3.17 12.53
C MET A 179 -1.95 3.85 11.19
N VAL A 180 -2.97 4.48 10.62
CA VAL A 180 -2.89 5.17 9.34
C VAL A 180 -3.41 6.59 9.48
N ALA A 181 -2.73 7.54 8.85
CA ALA A 181 -3.15 8.93 8.75
C ALA A 181 -3.17 9.38 7.28
N ILE A 182 -4.26 10.07 6.92
CA ILE A 182 -4.44 10.75 5.64
C ILE A 182 -4.63 12.22 5.92
N GLY A 183 -3.82 13.09 5.28
CA GLY A 183 -3.99 14.53 5.30
C GLY A 183 -4.71 15.02 4.04
N VAL A 184 -5.38 16.16 4.16
CA VAL A 184 -5.75 16.99 3.01
C VAL A 184 -4.81 18.17 3.04
N ASN A 185 -4.00 18.33 2.01
CA ASN A 185 -3.02 19.40 1.90
C ASN A 185 -3.66 20.74 1.49
N ASP A 186 -2.87 21.79 1.42
CA ASP A 186 -3.27 23.15 1.03
C ASP A 186 -3.79 23.29 -0.41
N ASP A 187 -3.44 22.37 -1.33
CA ASP A 187 -4.09 22.28 -2.66
C ASP A 187 -5.47 21.61 -2.60
N GLY A 188 -5.86 21.09 -1.45
CA GLY A 188 -7.09 20.33 -1.27
C GLY A 188 -7.00 18.88 -1.75
N CYS A 189 -5.82 18.36 -2.03
CA CYS A 189 -5.58 16.97 -2.41
C CYS A 189 -5.35 16.09 -1.18
N ARG A 190 -5.70 14.80 -1.30
CA ARG A 190 -5.47 13.83 -0.23
C ARG A 190 -4.07 13.25 -0.33
N GLU A 191 -3.45 13.06 0.80
CA GLU A 191 -2.13 12.49 0.91
C GLU A 191 -2.07 11.48 2.05
N VAL A 192 -1.47 10.32 1.83
CA VAL A 192 -1.14 9.40 2.94
C VAL A 192 0.05 9.99 3.65
N ILE A 193 -0.15 10.50 4.85
CA ILE A 193 0.88 11.18 5.63
C ILE A 193 1.56 10.28 6.64
N GLY A 194 1.01 9.09 6.93
CA GLY A 194 1.67 8.14 7.82
C GLY A 194 0.98 6.78 7.90
N ALA A 195 1.82 5.78 8.15
CA ALA A 195 1.43 4.46 8.61
C ALA A 195 2.49 3.97 9.59
N ALA A 196 2.08 3.44 10.75
CA ALA A 196 2.99 2.91 11.76
C ALA A 196 2.38 1.68 12.44
N GLU A 197 3.25 0.76 12.86
CA GLU A 197 2.87 -0.39 13.65
C GLU A 197 2.63 0.03 15.11
N GLY A 198 1.63 -0.57 15.75
CA GLY A 198 1.40 -0.53 17.18
C GLY A 198 1.04 -1.92 17.69
N LEU A 199 1.47 -2.26 18.88
CA LEU A 199 1.11 -3.52 19.52
C LEU A 199 -0.41 -3.61 19.78
N ALA A 200 -1.03 -2.45 20.05
CA ALA A 200 -2.47 -2.26 20.21
C ALA A 200 -2.82 -0.81 19.92
N GLU A 201 -4.12 -0.47 19.83
CA GLU A 201 -4.56 0.93 19.84
C GLU A 201 -4.50 1.52 21.27
N SER A 202 -3.32 1.48 21.90
CA SER A 202 -3.09 2.07 23.20
C SER A 202 -2.85 3.58 23.09
N ALA A 203 -3.01 4.30 24.21
CA ALA A 203 -2.72 5.72 24.26
C ALA A 203 -1.25 6.03 23.97
N GLU A 204 -0.34 5.13 24.36
CA GLU A 204 1.09 5.23 24.10
C GLU A 204 1.39 5.14 22.60
N CYS A 205 0.88 4.10 21.92
CA CYS A 205 1.08 3.95 20.48
C CYS A 205 0.52 5.15 19.68
N TRP A 206 -0.63 5.70 20.09
CA TRP A 206 -1.17 6.90 19.46
C TRP A 206 -0.30 8.14 19.72
N ARG A 207 0.26 8.33 20.93
CA ARG A 207 1.20 9.42 21.22
C ARG A 207 2.46 9.31 20.37
N GLU A 208 3.07 8.12 20.31
CA GLU A 208 4.24 7.86 19.49
C GLU A 208 3.96 8.14 18.01
N PHE A 209 2.83 7.68 17.49
CA PHE A 209 2.44 7.91 16.10
C PHE A 209 2.26 9.39 15.77
N LEU A 210 1.54 10.13 16.62
CA LEU A 210 1.32 11.57 16.44
C LEU A 210 2.60 12.38 16.62
N SER A 211 3.45 12.00 17.58
CA SER A 211 4.78 12.59 17.78
C SER A 211 5.68 12.38 16.55
N TRP A 212 5.67 11.17 16.00
CA TRP A 212 6.39 10.85 14.77
C TRP A 212 5.90 11.67 13.58
N LEU A 213 4.58 11.82 13.39
CA LEU A 213 4.03 12.68 12.35
C LEU A 213 4.45 14.15 12.53
N LYS A 214 4.41 14.65 13.76
CA LYS A 214 4.84 16.02 14.11
C LYS A 214 6.33 16.23 13.86
N GLY A 215 7.17 15.25 14.25
CA GLY A 215 8.61 15.27 13.98
C GLY A 215 8.97 15.26 12.49
N ARG A 216 8.10 14.72 11.63
CA ARG A 216 8.23 14.76 10.18
C ARG A 216 7.71 16.05 9.54
N GLY A 217 7.13 16.96 10.32
CA GLY A 217 6.64 18.26 9.85
C GLY A 217 5.13 18.39 9.71
N LEU A 218 4.32 17.45 10.27
CA LEU A 218 2.86 17.63 10.27
C LEU A 218 2.47 18.93 10.96
N SER A 219 1.89 19.87 10.22
CA SER A 219 1.55 21.21 10.66
C SER A 219 0.24 21.71 10.07
N GLY A 220 -0.28 22.83 10.59
CA GLY A 220 -1.48 23.50 10.10
C GLY A 220 -2.77 22.72 10.33
N VAL A 221 -2.79 21.71 11.21
CA VAL A 221 -3.96 20.88 11.44
C VAL A 221 -5.03 21.66 12.18
N ARG A 222 -6.19 21.84 11.54
CA ARG A 222 -7.38 22.47 12.13
C ARG A 222 -8.36 21.45 12.70
N MET A 223 -8.40 20.22 12.11
CA MET A 223 -9.30 19.17 12.60
C MET A 223 -8.79 17.76 12.30
N PHE A 224 -8.89 16.90 13.30
CA PHE A 224 -8.78 15.45 13.15
C PHE A 224 -10.16 14.80 13.04
N THR A 225 -10.30 13.81 12.15
CA THR A 225 -11.49 12.96 12.04
C THR A 225 -11.13 11.51 12.30
N GLY A 226 -11.80 10.86 13.26
CA GLY A 226 -11.54 9.47 13.60
C GLY A 226 -12.70 8.77 14.27
N ASP A 227 -12.51 7.52 14.75
CA ASP A 227 -13.48 6.84 15.63
C ASP A 227 -13.31 7.32 17.08
N LYS A 228 -14.31 7.05 17.92
CA LYS A 228 -14.24 7.37 19.36
C LYS A 228 -13.44 6.29 20.11
N ALA A 229 -12.13 6.35 20.03
CA ALA A 229 -11.22 5.63 20.92
C ALA A 229 -10.60 6.64 21.91
N ALA A 230 -10.83 6.43 23.21
CA ALA A 230 -10.34 7.37 24.24
C ALA A 230 -8.82 7.55 24.18
N ALA A 231 -8.08 6.48 23.86
CA ALA A 231 -6.65 6.49 23.65
C ALA A 231 -6.23 7.47 22.54
N MET A 232 -6.90 7.41 21.38
CA MET A 232 -6.63 8.27 20.23
C MET A 232 -7.00 9.72 20.49
N THR A 233 -8.20 9.97 21.04
CA THR A 233 -8.67 11.35 21.29
C THR A 233 -7.82 12.05 22.34
N GLY A 234 -7.38 11.35 23.38
CA GLY A 234 -6.48 11.90 24.41
C GLY A 234 -5.11 12.25 23.80
N ALA A 235 -4.54 11.36 23.00
CA ALA A 235 -3.26 11.62 22.33
C ALA A 235 -3.33 12.79 21.33
N ILE A 236 -4.45 12.94 20.59
CA ILE A 236 -4.66 14.09 19.70
C ILE A 236 -4.72 15.39 20.49
N ALA A 237 -5.48 15.45 21.58
CA ALA A 237 -5.60 16.65 22.41
C ALA A 237 -4.25 17.06 23.03
N GLU A 238 -3.41 16.08 23.38
CA GLU A 238 -2.07 16.32 23.91
C GLU A 238 -1.10 16.83 22.84
N ALA A 239 -1.07 16.20 21.66
CA ALA A 239 -0.10 16.53 20.60
C ALA A 239 -0.50 17.78 19.78
N PHE A 240 -1.80 18.01 19.60
CA PHE A 240 -2.38 19.08 18.79
C PHE A 240 -3.54 19.77 19.52
N PRO A 241 -3.27 20.54 20.60
CA PRO A 241 -4.30 21.13 21.45
C PRO A 241 -5.21 22.12 20.73
N ASP A 242 -4.71 22.77 19.66
CA ASP A 242 -5.47 23.76 18.87
C ASP A 242 -6.36 23.09 17.80
N ALA A 243 -6.17 21.82 17.53
CA ALA A 243 -6.93 21.10 16.52
C ALA A 243 -8.25 20.57 17.09
N ALA A 244 -9.35 20.83 16.38
CA ALA A 244 -10.64 20.26 16.73
C ALA A 244 -10.66 18.75 16.45
N TYR A 245 -11.47 18.01 17.23
CA TYR A 245 -11.70 16.60 16.98
C TYR A 245 -13.14 16.38 16.46
N GLN A 246 -13.27 15.65 15.36
CA GLN A 246 -14.53 15.21 14.76
C GLN A 246 -14.69 13.71 14.91
N ARG A 247 -15.69 13.27 15.66
CA ARG A 247 -16.07 11.86 15.68
C ARG A 247 -16.75 11.48 14.38
N CYS A 248 -16.29 10.41 13.73
CA CYS A 248 -16.89 9.89 12.50
C CYS A 248 -18.37 9.56 12.67
N THR A 249 -19.24 10.23 11.89
CA THR A 249 -20.69 10.04 11.97
C THR A 249 -21.13 8.62 11.63
N VAL A 250 -20.40 7.90 10.75
CA VAL A 250 -20.70 6.50 10.38
C VAL A 250 -20.46 5.57 11.56
N HIS A 251 -19.33 5.73 12.27
CA HIS A 251 -19.03 4.95 13.48
C HIS A 251 -20.02 5.27 14.60
N PHE A 252 -20.38 6.52 14.76
CA PHE A 252 -21.44 6.91 15.70
C PHE A 252 -22.76 6.23 15.38
N TYR A 253 -23.19 6.21 14.12
CA TYR A 253 -24.42 5.51 13.73
C TYR A 253 -24.34 4.01 14.00
N ARG A 254 -23.23 3.37 13.69
CA ARG A 254 -23.03 1.95 14.00
C ARG A 254 -23.14 1.67 15.49
N ASN A 255 -22.57 2.56 16.32
CA ASN A 255 -22.64 2.43 17.77
C ASN A 255 -24.08 2.58 18.30
N VAL A 256 -24.84 3.57 17.84
CA VAL A 256 -26.26 3.71 18.23
C VAL A 256 -27.07 2.52 17.73
N LEU A 257 -26.92 2.13 16.46
CA LEU A 257 -27.68 1.04 15.84
C LEU A 257 -27.35 -0.34 16.41
N SER A 258 -26.18 -0.53 17.03
CA SER A 258 -25.86 -1.76 17.76
C SER A 258 -26.77 -2.00 18.96
N LYS A 259 -27.35 -0.92 19.53
CA LYS A 259 -28.28 -0.92 20.66
C LYS A 259 -29.74 -0.99 20.20
N VAL A 260 -30.00 -1.11 18.89
CA VAL A 260 -31.36 -1.13 18.31
C VAL A 260 -31.66 -2.50 17.73
N PRO A 261 -32.82 -3.13 18.06
CA PRO A 261 -33.28 -4.38 17.46
C PRO A 261 -33.35 -4.27 15.92
N LYS A 262 -33.08 -5.40 15.23
CA LYS A 262 -33.02 -5.43 13.75
C LYS A 262 -34.28 -4.84 13.09
N SER A 263 -35.47 -5.13 13.62
CA SER A 263 -36.73 -4.63 13.08
C SER A 263 -36.90 -3.10 13.12
N LYS A 264 -36.25 -2.41 14.06
CA LYS A 264 -36.35 -0.94 14.23
C LYS A 264 -35.13 -0.18 13.66
N ARG A 265 -34.09 -0.86 13.17
CA ARG A 265 -32.84 -0.23 12.69
C ARG A 265 -33.05 0.73 11.52
N GLY A 266 -33.94 0.41 10.60
CA GLY A 266 -34.23 1.28 9.45
C GLY A 266 -34.79 2.64 9.90
N GLN A 267 -35.77 2.63 10.81
CA GLN A 267 -36.37 3.83 11.36
C GLN A 267 -35.34 4.66 12.17
N ALA A 268 -34.58 4.00 13.06
CA ALA A 268 -33.53 4.68 13.83
C ALA A 268 -32.44 5.29 12.93
N ALA A 269 -32.03 4.58 11.87
CA ALA A 269 -31.04 5.09 10.92
C ALA A 269 -31.53 6.36 10.19
N ALA A 270 -32.81 6.40 9.81
CA ALA A 270 -33.40 7.60 9.21
C ALA A 270 -33.39 8.79 10.16
N MET A 271 -33.74 8.56 11.44
CA MET A 271 -33.70 9.58 12.49
C MET A 271 -32.27 10.12 12.71
N LEU A 272 -31.25 9.24 12.78
CA LEU A 272 -29.87 9.64 12.95
C LEU A 272 -29.34 10.45 11.74
N LYS A 273 -29.70 10.09 10.53
CA LYS A 273 -29.34 10.85 9.32
C LYS A 273 -29.96 12.26 9.36
N ALA A 274 -31.19 12.41 9.89
CA ALA A 274 -31.84 13.69 9.99
C ALA A 274 -31.11 14.67 10.91
N ILE A 275 -30.35 14.21 11.92
CA ILE A 275 -29.52 15.07 12.78
C ILE A 275 -28.45 15.77 11.95
N HIS A 276 -27.76 15.03 11.08
CA HIS A 276 -26.63 15.53 10.29
C HIS A 276 -27.05 16.10 8.92
N SER A 277 -28.34 16.33 8.71
CA SER A 277 -28.90 16.95 7.50
C SER A 277 -29.36 18.40 7.77
N GLN A 278 -29.11 18.92 8.94
CA GLN A 278 -29.45 20.30 9.33
C GLN A 278 -28.38 21.27 8.82
N GLU A 279 -28.74 22.54 8.76
CA GLU A 279 -27.93 23.64 8.21
C GLU A 279 -27.08 24.36 9.26
N SER A 280 -27.33 24.11 10.55
CA SER A 280 -26.57 24.71 11.66
C SER A 280 -26.32 23.74 12.80
N LEU A 281 -25.39 24.09 13.69
CA LEU A 281 -25.11 23.34 14.91
C LEU A 281 -26.37 23.31 15.82
N GLU A 282 -27.01 24.43 16.00
CA GLU A 282 -28.20 24.61 16.88
C GLU A 282 -29.34 23.70 16.39
N ALA A 283 -29.68 23.77 15.09
CA ALA A 283 -30.70 22.94 14.49
C ALA A 283 -30.35 21.42 14.57
N SER A 284 -29.07 21.07 14.43
CA SER A 284 -28.60 19.71 14.60
C SER A 284 -28.74 19.20 16.04
N MET A 285 -28.43 20.05 17.03
CA MET A 285 -28.57 19.70 18.46
C MET A 285 -30.04 19.58 18.87
N GLU A 286 -30.90 20.50 18.43
CA GLU A 286 -32.34 20.42 18.65
C GLU A 286 -32.92 19.14 18.02
N ARG A 287 -32.54 18.84 16.80
CA ARG A 287 -32.94 17.59 16.13
C ARG A 287 -32.47 16.36 16.88
N ALA A 288 -31.26 16.38 17.43
CA ALA A 288 -30.71 15.26 18.20
C ALA A 288 -31.50 15.04 19.50
N ALA A 289 -31.91 16.09 20.18
CA ALA A 289 -32.78 16.00 21.37
C ALA A 289 -34.11 15.34 21.02
N GLY A 290 -34.80 15.80 19.97
CA GLY A 290 -36.06 15.20 19.54
C GLY A 290 -35.91 13.76 19.03
N VAL A 291 -34.75 13.38 18.45
CA VAL A 291 -34.44 11.98 18.10
C VAL A 291 -34.25 11.11 19.35
N ALA A 292 -33.57 11.62 20.38
CA ALA A 292 -33.39 10.91 21.63
C ALA A 292 -34.73 10.64 22.32
N GLU A 293 -35.63 11.62 22.39
CA GLU A 293 -36.99 11.49 22.95
C GLU A 293 -37.81 10.43 22.17
N LYS A 294 -37.75 10.45 20.82
CA LYS A 294 -38.44 9.45 20.00
C LYS A 294 -37.92 8.05 20.25
N LEU A 295 -36.59 7.89 20.40
CA LEU A 295 -35.99 6.59 20.73
C LEU A 295 -36.44 6.12 22.11
N GLU A 296 -36.61 6.99 23.11
CA GLU A 296 -37.16 6.65 24.41
C GLU A 296 -38.63 6.20 24.31
N GLY A 297 -39.45 6.93 23.57
CA GLY A 297 -40.84 6.53 23.28
C GLY A 297 -40.96 5.18 22.59
N MET A 298 -39.94 4.79 21.82
CA MET A 298 -39.80 3.46 21.21
C MET A 298 -39.27 2.39 22.19
N LYS A 299 -39.05 2.71 23.47
CA LYS A 299 -38.41 1.88 24.50
C LYS A 299 -36.97 1.49 24.18
N LEU A 300 -36.19 2.41 23.57
CA LEU A 300 -34.80 2.23 23.16
C LEU A 300 -33.86 3.13 23.99
N GLN A 301 -33.93 3.07 25.32
CA GLN A 301 -33.22 3.95 26.25
C GLN A 301 -31.71 3.96 26.03
N ALA A 302 -31.10 2.76 25.79
CA ALA A 302 -29.67 2.67 25.57
C ALA A 302 -29.20 3.38 24.27
N ALA A 303 -30.05 3.37 23.23
CA ALA A 303 -29.80 4.10 22.00
C ALA A 303 -29.98 5.62 22.20
N ALA A 304 -31.03 6.03 22.92
CA ALA A 304 -31.28 7.42 23.25
C ALA A 304 -30.15 8.03 24.09
N LYS A 305 -29.69 7.31 25.13
CA LYS A 305 -28.53 7.69 25.94
C LYS A 305 -27.29 7.86 25.07
N CYS A 306 -27.02 6.91 24.16
CA CYS A 306 -25.88 6.97 23.25
C CYS A 306 -25.94 8.22 22.32
N VAL A 307 -27.14 8.65 21.90
CA VAL A 307 -27.32 9.87 21.13
C VAL A 307 -27.00 11.10 22.00
N ARG A 308 -27.55 11.21 23.19
CA ARG A 308 -27.30 12.37 24.08
C ARG A 308 -25.83 12.51 24.44
N ASP A 309 -25.18 11.41 24.81
CA ASP A 309 -23.80 11.41 25.31
C ASP A 309 -22.77 11.63 24.20
N GLY A 310 -23.13 11.40 22.93
CA GLY A 310 -22.12 11.35 21.88
C GLY A 310 -22.37 12.19 20.64
N VAL A 311 -23.52 12.85 20.53
CA VAL A 311 -23.87 13.60 19.31
C VAL A 311 -23.02 14.84 19.12
N ALA A 312 -22.70 15.58 20.19
CA ALA A 312 -21.93 16.83 20.10
C ALA A 312 -20.57 16.64 19.42
N GLU A 313 -19.87 15.56 19.74
CA GLU A 313 -18.57 15.21 19.12
C GLU A 313 -18.68 14.90 17.62
N THR A 314 -19.89 14.61 17.11
CA THR A 314 -20.16 14.32 15.70
C THR A 314 -20.52 15.55 14.89
N LEU A 315 -20.65 16.70 15.54
CA LEU A 315 -21.09 17.96 14.94
C LEU A 315 -19.96 19.01 14.86
N THR A 316 -18.74 18.66 15.21
CA THR A 316 -17.58 19.56 15.15
C THR A 316 -17.36 20.12 13.75
N TYR A 317 -17.69 19.35 12.69
CA TYR A 317 -17.58 19.77 11.30
C TYR A 317 -18.38 21.05 10.98
N THR A 318 -19.42 21.38 11.75
CA THR A 318 -20.24 22.59 11.53
C THR A 318 -19.49 23.90 11.74
N ARG A 319 -18.33 23.85 12.42
CA ARG A 319 -17.41 24.99 12.59
C ARG A 319 -16.63 25.35 11.34
N PHE A 320 -16.75 24.56 10.29
CA PHE A 320 -16.00 24.66 9.03
C PHE A 320 -16.93 24.98 7.87
N PRO A 321 -16.41 25.43 6.71
CA PRO A 321 -17.24 25.77 5.55
C PRO A 321 -18.21 24.66 5.16
N MET A 322 -19.48 25.02 4.91
CA MET A 322 -20.56 24.05 4.62
C MET A 322 -20.24 23.13 3.45
N ARG A 323 -19.51 23.62 2.44
CA ARG A 323 -19.05 22.80 1.29
C ARG A 323 -18.12 21.65 1.70
N HIS A 324 -17.43 21.75 2.86
CA HIS A 324 -16.55 20.70 3.37
C HIS A 324 -17.31 19.62 4.15
N TRP A 325 -18.42 19.94 4.78
CA TRP A 325 -19.12 19.10 5.76
C TRP A 325 -19.27 17.64 5.34
N ARG A 326 -19.73 17.39 4.10
CA ARG A 326 -19.94 16.04 3.59
C ARG A 326 -18.65 15.22 3.54
N ARG A 327 -17.50 15.87 3.37
CA ARG A 327 -16.19 15.25 3.22
C ARG A 327 -15.49 15.02 4.54
N ILE A 328 -15.68 15.93 5.50
CA ILE A 328 -14.90 15.93 6.75
C ILE A 328 -15.62 15.29 7.94
N ARG A 329 -16.95 15.12 7.90
CA ARG A 329 -17.72 14.53 8.99
C ARG A 329 -17.60 13.01 9.09
N THR A 330 -16.96 12.35 8.13
CA THR A 330 -16.82 10.88 8.07
C THR A 330 -15.40 10.46 7.76
N ASN A 331 -15.01 9.30 8.24
CA ASN A 331 -13.71 8.68 7.96
C ASN A 331 -13.71 7.85 6.65
N ASN A 332 -14.62 8.15 5.72
CA ASN A 332 -14.78 7.40 4.47
C ASN A 332 -13.51 7.35 3.61
N ALA A 333 -12.66 8.39 3.69
CA ALA A 333 -11.38 8.43 2.98
C ALA A 333 -10.49 7.24 3.39
N ILE A 334 -10.33 7.02 4.69
CA ILE A 334 -9.58 5.89 5.25
C ILE A 334 -10.36 4.58 5.12
N GLU A 335 -11.66 4.55 5.40
CA GLU A 335 -12.45 3.30 5.34
C GLU A 335 -12.37 2.62 3.95
N ARG A 336 -12.29 3.41 2.88
CA ARG A 336 -12.11 2.89 1.53
C ARG A 336 -10.73 2.25 1.35
N LEU A 337 -9.67 2.89 1.83
CA LEU A 337 -8.31 2.34 1.83
C LEU A 337 -8.21 1.09 2.71
N ASN A 338 -8.79 1.12 3.89
CA ASN A 338 -8.81 -0.03 4.81
C ASN A 338 -9.50 -1.26 4.19
N ARG A 339 -10.53 -1.08 3.37
CA ARG A 339 -11.14 -2.19 2.62
C ARG A 339 -10.19 -2.79 1.58
N GLU A 340 -9.45 -1.95 0.86
CA GLU A 340 -8.44 -2.40 -0.09
C GLU A 340 -7.30 -3.13 0.63
N ILE A 341 -6.80 -2.58 1.71
CA ILE A 341 -5.75 -3.21 2.52
C ILE A 341 -6.24 -4.57 3.05
N ARG A 342 -7.42 -4.63 3.66
CA ARG A 342 -7.98 -5.88 4.19
C ARG A 342 -8.22 -6.94 3.10
N ARG A 343 -8.59 -6.52 1.90
CA ARG A 343 -8.75 -7.44 0.76
C ARG A 343 -7.42 -8.11 0.42
N ARG A 344 -6.32 -7.39 0.49
CA ARG A 344 -4.96 -7.88 0.18
C ARG A 344 -4.36 -8.68 1.34
N THR A 345 -4.48 -8.18 2.55
CA THR A 345 -3.93 -8.87 3.73
C THR A 345 -4.64 -10.19 4.04
N ARG A 346 -5.91 -10.36 3.63
CA ARG A 346 -6.62 -11.65 3.73
C ARG A 346 -5.99 -12.75 2.88
N VAL A 347 -5.38 -12.43 1.75
CA VAL A 347 -4.71 -13.40 0.88
C VAL A 347 -3.43 -13.93 1.54
N VAL A 348 -2.72 -13.07 2.25
CA VAL A 348 -1.51 -13.43 3.02
C VAL A 348 -1.88 -14.28 4.25
N GLY A 349 -3.05 -14.02 4.86
CA GLY A 349 -3.56 -14.72 6.02
C GLY A 349 -2.93 -14.24 7.31
N THR A 350 -1.69 -14.66 7.61
CA THR A 350 -0.97 -14.33 8.85
C THR A 350 0.43 -13.83 8.50
N PHE A 351 0.88 -12.79 9.17
CA PHE A 351 2.22 -12.22 9.00
C PHE A 351 3.21 -12.86 9.99
N PRO A 352 4.48 -13.04 9.60
CA PRO A 352 5.51 -13.54 10.52
C PRO A 352 5.79 -12.55 11.67
N ASP A 353 5.72 -11.26 11.38
CA ASP A 353 5.97 -10.16 12.32
C ASP A 353 5.18 -8.91 11.96
N GLY A 354 5.22 -7.91 12.84
CA GLY A 354 4.53 -6.64 12.63
C GLY A 354 5.14 -5.78 11.53
N ARG A 355 6.47 -5.83 11.36
CA ARG A 355 7.16 -5.12 10.30
C ARG A 355 6.70 -5.58 8.91
N SER A 356 6.59 -6.87 8.68
CA SER A 356 6.07 -7.44 7.42
C SER A 356 4.63 -6.99 7.16
N ALA A 357 3.79 -6.95 8.21
CA ALA A 357 2.43 -6.44 8.12
C ALA A 357 2.41 -4.95 7.77
N LEU A 358 3.22 -4.12 8.45
CA LEU A 358 3.36 -2.69 8.19
C LEU A 358 3.83 -2.42 6.77
N MET A 359 4.86 -3.13 6.30
CA MET A 359 5.45 -2.92 4.98
C MET A 359 4.46 -3.24 3.87
N LEU A 360 3.69 -4.33 3.97
CA LEU A 360 2.64 -4.62 2.99
C LEU A 360 1.54 -3.54 2.98
N VAL A 361 1.12 -3.07 4.16
CA VAL A 361 0.15 -1.97 4.29
C VAL A 361 0.71 -0.70 3.67
N ALA A 362 1.94 -0.32 4.01
CA ALA A 362 2.59 0.89 3.52
C ALA A 362 2.82 0.86 2.00
N ALA A 363 3.25 -0.28 1.45
CA ALA A 363 3.38 -0.49 0.01
C ALA A 363 2.03 -0.29 -0.71
N ARG A 364 0.94 -0.84 -0.15
CA ARG A 364 -0.39 -0.65 -0.74
C ARG A 364 -0.87 0.80 -0.64
N LEU A 365 -0.58 1.45 0.48
CA LEU A 365 -0.88 2.88 0.66
C LEU A 365 -0.10 3.74 -0.33
N LYS A 366 1.18 3.45 -0.55
CA LYS A 366 2.03 4.10 -1.55
C LYS A 366 1.44 3.95 -2.95
N TYR A 367 1.11 2.74 -3.36
CA TYR A 367 0.48 2.47 -4.66
C TYR A 367 -0.81 3.27 -4.88
N VAL A 368 -1.66 3.40 -3.84
CA VAL A 368 -2.89 4.20 -3.93
C VAL A 368 -2.57 5.70 -3.96
N ALA A 369 -1.58 6.15 -3.19
CA ALA A 369 -1.15 7.55 -3.17
C ALA A 369 -0.61 8.00 -4.54
N ASP A 370 0.11 7.13 -5.24
CA ASP A 370 0.68 7.39 -6.57
C ASP A 370 -0.36 7.32 -7.71
N SER A 371 -1.61 6.91 -7.42
CA SER A 371 -2.71 6.87 -8.38
C SER A 371 -3.47 8.21 -8.44
N GLU A 372 -4.46 8.32 -9.35
CA GLU A 372 -5.38 9.46 -9.42
C GLU A 372 -6.05 9.82 -8.08
N TRP A 373 -6.05 8.91 -7.09
CA TRP A 373 -6.60 9.16 -5.78
C TRP A 373 -5.84 10.29 -5.04
N GLY A 374 -4.52 10.35 -5.17
CA GLY A 374 -3.67 11.36 -4.54
C GLY A 374 -3.70 12.71 -5.27
N SER A 375 -3.77 12.70 -6.59
CA SER A 375 -3.73 13.92 -7.41
C SER A 375 -5.08 14.63 -7.54
N ARG A 376 -6.20 13.92 -7.29
CA ARG A 376 -7.54 14.49 -7.43
C ARG A 376 -7.90 15.40 -6.27
N ARG A 377 -8.23 16.67 -6.57
CA ARG A 377 -8.73 17.62 -5.59
C ARG A 377 -9.94 17.08 -4.81
N TYR A 378 -9.83 17.04 -3.50
CA TYR A 378 -10.83 16.51 -2.59
C TYR A 378 -11.71 17.60 -1.99
N LEU A 379 -11.10 18.73 -1.60
CA LEU A 379 -11.74 19.89 -0.99
C LEU A 379 -11.21 21.19 -1.62
N ASP A 380 -11.96 22.27 -1.45
CA ASP A 380 -11.50 23.62 -1.73
C ASP A 380 -11.01 24.27 -0.44
N VAL A 381 -9.72 24.15 -0.16
CA VAL A 381 -9.12 24.60 1.11
C VAL A 381 -9.13 26.13 1.25
N SER A 382 -9.19 26.89 0.13
CA SER A 382 -9.25 28.35 0.17
C SER A 382 -10.44 28.91 0.98
N LEU A 383 -11.52 28.14 1.06
CA LEU A 383 -12.70 28.51 1.88
C LEU A 383 -12.43 28.52 3.40
N LEU A 384 -11.26 28.06 3.86
CA LEU A 384 -10.89 28.12 5.28
C LEU A 384 -10.40 29.48 5.72
N ASP A 385 -10.06 30.35 4.78
CA ASP A 385 -9.50 31.67 5.04
C ASP A 385 -10.53 32.78 4.79
N GLU A 386 -11.77 32.39 4.39
CA GLU A 386 -12.96 33.24 4.35
C GLU A 386 -13.65 33.29 5.72
#